data_092986bd86397d5c45db4a66a719b0e8
#
_entry.id   092986bd86397d5c45db4a66a719b0e8
#
_cell.length_a   1.000
_cell.length_b   1.000
_cell.length_c   1.000
_cell.angle_alpha   90.00
_cell.angle_beta   90.00
_cell.angle_gamma   90.00
#
_symmetry.space_group_name_H-M   'P 1'
#
loop_
_entity.id
_entity.type
_entity.pdbx_description
1 polymer ?
#
loop_
_entity_poly.entity_id
_entity_poly.type
_entity_poly.pdbx_seq_one_letter_code
_entity_poly.pdbx_strand_id
1 'polypeptide(L)'
;VSAIINMAHGRLGDAFVDYLKRVNVPFFAPLNVNRLEKKWESDNMGMNGGFLSQSVVTPEIDGALRPFALFAHYVGKDDLEYVAAMPERLGTFVQTVNNYIGLKHKPNSQKRVAIYYYKGPGQNAMTAGGMEVGPSLYNLLLRLKQEGYNVAGLPDSAEGLMQAIQRQGAVFNLYAKGAFDDFMKNGKPALVSKNDYDSWVKKTLRPEKYQEVVKANGEFPGEFMATPDGKLAVARVQFGNVVLLPQNAAGKGDNAFQIVHGTDAAPPHTYIASYLWTQYGFKADVLIHFGTHGSLEFTPKKQVALSNL
;
A
#
# COMPACT_ATOMS: atom_id res chain seq x y z
N VAL A 1 6.26 -13.02 24.84
CA VAL A 1 5.95 -13.29 23.44
C VAL A 1 5.67 -11.97 22.74
N SER A 2 6.38 -11.65 21.65
CA SER A 2 6.24 -10.38 20.93
C SER A 2 5.44 -10.55 19.61
N ALA A 3 5.42 -11.75 19.06
CA ALA A 3 4.61 -12.16 17.90
C ALA A 3 4.39 -13.67 17.95
N ILE A 4 3.38 -14.16 17.24
CA ILE A 4 3.11 -15.58 17.04
C ILE A 4 3.13 -15.84 15.54
N ILE A 5 3.83 -16.92 15.14
CA ILE A 5 3.90 -17.37 13.76
C ILE A 5 3.43 -18.84 13.75
N ASN A 6 2.36 -19.13 13.02
CA ASN A 6 1.84 -20.47 12.84
C ASN A 6 2.12 -20.96 11.41
N MET A 7 2.73 -22.12 11.31
CA MET A 7 3.06 -22.76 10.03
C MET A 7 2.08 -23.89 9.66
N ALA A 8 1.14 -24.19 10.54
CA ALA A 8 0.12 -25.21 10.30
C ALA A 8 -1.08 -24.64 9.55
N HIS A 9 -1.79 -25.51 8.84
CA HIS A 9 -3.03 -25.16 8.14
C HIS A 9 -4.24 -25.19 9.07
N GLY A 10 -5.26 -24.42 8.70
CA GLY A 10 -6.57 -24.47 9.34
C GLY A 10 -6.67 -23.58 10.58
N ARG A 11 -7.78 -23.71 11.26
CA ARG A 11 -8.09 -22.97 12.48
C ARG A 11 -7.33 -23.51 13.69
N LEU A 12 -6.86 -22.60 14.54
CA LEU A 12 -6.36 -22.92 15.88
C LEU A 12 -7.49 -22.94 16.93
N GLY A 13 -8.65 -22.36 16.59
CA GLY A 13 -9.87 -22.40 17.36
C GLY A 13 -10.04 -21.29 18.39
N ASP A 14 -11.21 -21.28 19.04
CA ASP A 14 -11.65 -20.15 19.87
C ASP A 14 -10.78 -19.92 21.11
N ALA A 15 -10.25 -20.99 21.69
CA ALA A 15 -9.31 -20.86 22.82
C ALA A 15 -8.04 -20.09 22.44
N PHE A 16 -7.55 -20.27 21.20
CA PHE A 16 -6.42 -19.49 20.68
C PHE A 16 -6.80 -18.04 20.41
N VAL A 17 -7.98 -17.80 19.87
CA VAL A 17 -8.51 -16.43 19.66
C VAL A 17 -8.59 -15.67 20.99
N ASP A 18 -9.11 -16.31 22.05
CA ASP A 18 -9.20 -15.70 23.38
C ASP A 18 -7.80 -15.49 23.99
N TYR A 19 -6.86 -16.39 23.74
CA TYR A 19 -5.47 -16.15 24.11
C TYR A 19 -4.90 -14.92 23.39
N LEU A 20 -5.09 -14.80 22.07
CA LEU A 20 -4.63 -13.62 21.29
C LEU A 20 -5.22 -12.31 21.81
N LYS A 21 -6.52 -12.27 22.11
CA LYS A 21 -7.16 -11.07 22.70
C LYS A 21 -6.50 -10.67 24.01
N ARG A 22 -6.14 -11.64 24.85
CA ARG A 22 -5.50 -11.39 26.15
C ARG A 22 -4.07 -10.88 26.03
N VAL A 23 -3.25 -11.51 25.15
CA VAL A 23 -1.82 -11.14 25.02
C VAL A 23 -1.61 -9.97 24.05
N ASN A 24 -2.56 -9.72 23.16
CA ASN A 24 -2.54 -8.63 22.18
C ASN A 24 -1.21 -8.52 21.42
N VAL A 25 -0.80 -9.60 20.78
CA VAL A 25 0.41 -9.64 19.94
C VAL A 25 0.04 -9.95 18.50
N PRO A 26 0.83 -9.51 17.50
CA PRO A 26 0.59 -9.85 16.11
C PRO A 26 0.69 -11.36 15.90
N PHE A 27 -0.26 -11.90 15.14
CA PHE A 27 -0.32 -13.29 14.72
C PHE A 27 -0.19 -13.38 13.21
N PHE A 28 0.71 -14.24 12.72
CA PHE A 28 0.96 -14.46 11.30
C PHE A 28 0.81 -15.93 10.95
N ALA A 29 0.18 -16.19 9.82
CA ALA A 29 0.09 -17.51 9.21
C ALA A 29 0.65 -17.44 7.78
N PRO A 30 1.99 -17.47 7.61
CA PRO A 30 2.59 -17.42 6.28
C PRO A 30 2.23 -18.70 5.51
N LEU A 31 1.86 -18.53 4.24
CA LEU A 31 1.28 -19.58 3.45
C LEU A 31 2.31 -20.25 2.52
N ASN A 32 2.08 -21.53 2.25
CA ASN A 32 2.69 -22.29 1.18
C ASN A 32 1.83 -22.14 -0.08
N VAL A 33 2.43 -21.72 -1.20
CA VAL A 33 1.72 -21.61 -2.48
C VAL A 33 1.38 -22.97 -3.10
N ASN A 34 1.87 -24.05 -2.49
CA ASN A 34 1.59 -25.45 -2.80
C ASN A 34 1.81 -25.81 -4.27
N ARG A 35 2.84 -25.24 -4.85
CA ARG A 35 3.33 -25.49 -6.20
C ARG A 35 4.78 -24.99 -6.36
N LEU A 36 5.41 -25.35 -7.46
CA LEU A 36 6.75 -24.83 -7.79
C LEU A 36 6.73 -23.30 -7.86
N GLU A 37 7.76 -22.67 -7.30
CA GLU A 37 7.89 -21.20 -7.25
C GLU A 37 7.67 -20.54 -8.61
N LYS A 38 8.35 -21.05 -9.68
CA LYS A 38 8.21 -20.51 -11.04
C LYS A 38 6.78 -20.60 -11.58
N LYS A 39 6.06 -21.71 -11.27
CA LYS A 39 4.67 -21.88 -11.68
C LYS A 39 3.75 -20.89 -10.96
N TRP A 40 3.99 -20.65 -9.67
CA TRP A 40 3.24 -19.65 -8.93
C TRP A 40 3.55 -18.23 -9.42
N GLU A 41 4.79 -17.91 -9.71
CA GLU A 41 5.18 -16.59 -10.22
C GLU A 41 4.47 -16.26 -11.53
N SER A 42 4.37 -17.20 -12.45
CA SER A 42 3.73 -17.02 -13.76
C SER A 42 2.19 -17.09 -13.73
N ASP A 43 1.59 -17.55 -12.63
CA ASP A 43 0.14 -17.69 -12.50
C ASP A 43 -0.51 -16.36 -12.08
N ASN A 44 -1.40 -15.81 -12.89
CA ASN A 44 -2.12 -14.58 -12.61
C ASN A 44 -3.23 -14.73 -11.55
N MET A 45 -3.65 -15.95 -11.24
CA MET A 45 -4.68 -16.19 -10.21
C MET A 45 -4.11 -16.19 -8.79
N GLY A 46 -2.83 -16.56 -8.63
CA GLY A 46 -2.16 -16.67 -7.34
C GLY A 46 -2.61 -17.88 -6.52
N MET A 47 -3.80 -17.83 -5.95
CA MET A 47 -4.37 -18.91 -5.12
C MET A 47 -5.89 -18.93 -5.23
N ASN A 48 -6.49 -20.11 -5.25
CA ASN A 48 -7.95 -20.28 -5.34
C ASN A 48 -8.43 -21.52 -4.59
N GLY A 49 -9.76 -21.71 -4.54
CA GLY A 49 -10.42 -22.90 -4.02
C GLY A 49 -10.07 -23.25 -2.57
N GLY A 50 -9.89 -24.52 -2.29
CA GLY A 50 -9.62 -25.02 -0.94
C GLY A 50 -8.32 -24.48 -0.33
N PHE A 51 -7.29 -24.24 -1.14
CA PHE A 51 -6.04 -23.67 -0.64
C PHE A 51 -6.20 -22.22 -0.18
N LEU A 52 -6.97 -21.40 -0.91
CA LEU A 52 -7.31 -20.05 -0.46
C LEU A 52 -8.07 -20.09 0.88
N SER A 53 -9.08 -20.97 0.97
CA SER A 53 -9.84 -21.14 2.20
C SER A 53 -8.98 -21.54 3.39
N GLN A 54 -8.14 -22.56 3.25
CA GLN A 54 -7.33 -23.09 4.35
C GLN A 54 -6.15 -22.20 4.73
N SER A 55 -5.53 -21.54 3.76
CA SER A 55 -4.28 -20.81 3.98
C SER A 55 -4.45 -19.32 4.23
N VAL A 56 -5.59 -18.73 3.83
CA VAL A 56 -5.87 -17.32 4.00
C VAL A 56 -7.11 -17.11 4.86
N VAL A 57 -8.29 -17.55 4.39
CA VAL A 57 -9.57 -17.23 5.04
C VAL A 57 -9.63 -17.82 6.45
N THR A 58 -9.29 -19.10 6.60
CA THR A 58 -9.37 -19.78 7.89
C THR A 58 -8.44 -19.20 8.95
N PRO A 59 -7.14 -18.92 8.67
CA PRO A 59 -6.28 -18.23 9.64
C PRO A 59 -6.73 -16.81 9.97
N GLU A 60 -7.31 -16.07 9.01
CA GLU A 60 -7.85 -14.73 9.26
C GLU A 60 -9.01 -14.74 10.25
N ILE A 61 -9.85 -15.78 10.26
CA ILE A 61 -10.92 -15.96 11.26
C ILE A 61 -10.33 -16.04 12.68
N ASP A 62 -9.14 -16.63 12.83
CA ASP A 62 -8.43 -16.71 14.11
C ASP A 62 -7.59 -15.45 14.41
N GLY A 63 -7.61 -14.44 13.53
CA GLY A 63 -6.92 -13.16 13.72
C GLY A 63 -5.54 -13.08 13.08
N ALA A 64 -5.23 -13.96 12.12
CA ALA A 64 -3.99 -13.85 11.36
C ALA A 64 -3.94 -12.57 10.54
N LEU A 65 -2.81 -11.90 10.61
CA LEU A 65 -2.56 -10.64 9.92
C LEU A 65 -1.82 -10.92 8.61
N ARG A 66 -2.22 -10.20 7.55
CA ARG A 66 -1.49 -10.07 6.31
C ARG A 66 -1.05 -11.43 5.73
N PRO A 67 -1.92 -12.14 5.03
CA PRO A 67 -1.57 -13.39 4.37
C PRO A 67 -0.35 -13.17 3.46
N PHE A 68 0.70 -13.94 3.68
CA PHE A 68 2.00 -13.74 3.03
C PHE A 68 2.48 -15.06 2.43
N ALA A 69 2.61 -15.10 1.09
CA ALA A 69 3.18 -16.25 0.40
C ALA A 69 4.68 -16.35 0.73
N LEU A 70 5.05 -17.34 1.53
CA LEU A 70 6.41 -17.51 2.03
C LEU A 70 7.07 -18.80 1.54
N PHE A 71 6.30 -19.87 1.36
CA PHE A 71 6.83 -21.18 1.02
C PHE A 71 6.37 -21.62 -0.37
N ALA A 72 7.26 -22.30 -1.09
CA ALA A 72 6.99 -22.91 -2.38
C ALA A 72 7.66 -24.30 -2.46
N HIS A 73 7.33 -25.04 -3.53
CA HIS A 73 7.99 -26.30 -3.84
C HIS A 73 9.22 -26.06 -4.73
N TYR A 74 10.22 -26.85 -4.51
CA TYR A 74 11.46 -26.90 -5.28
C TYR A 74 11.78 -28.35 -5.64
N VAL A 75 12.48 -28.57 -6.74
CA VAL A 75 12.98 -29.90 -7.13
C VAL A 75 14.42 -30.04 -6.69
N GLY A 76 14.71 -31.06 -5.91
CA GLY A 76 16.05 -31.43 -5.47
C GLY A 76 16.89 -32.06 -6.57
N LYS A 77 18.16 -32.37 -6.25
CA LYS A 77 19.08 -33.08 -7.17
C LYS A 77 18.68 -34.50 -7.45
N ASP A 78 17.84 -35.06 -6.60
CA ASP A 78 17.28 -36.43 -6.65
C ASP A 78 15.89 -36.44 -7.34
N ASP A 79 15.50 -35.36 -8.02
CA ASP A 79 14.18 -35.16 -8.63
C ASP A 79 12.99 -35.23 -7.67
N LEU A 80 13.24 -35.23 -6.36
CA LEU A 80 12.16 -35.14 -5.37
C LEU A 80 11.77 -33.68 -5.08
N GLU A 81 10.48 -33.46 -4.93
CA GLU A 81 9.97 -32.14 -4.50
C GLU A 81 10.12 -31.97 -2.99
N TYR A 82 10.58 -30.80 -2.60
CA TYR A 82 10.64 -30.37 -1.20
C TYR A 82 10.06 -28.95 -1.04
N VAL A 83 9.63 -28.62 0.17
CA VAL A 83 9.11 -27.30 0.51
C VAL A 83 10.19 -26.49 1.20
N ALA A 84 10.38 -25.25 0.74
CA ALA A 84 11.29 -24.31 1.37
C ALA A 84 10.74 -22.88 1.32
N ALA A 85 11.28 -22.04 2.20
CA ALA A 85 10.99 -20.59 2.13
C ALA A 85 11.64 -19.99 0.88
N MET A 86 10.90 -19.12 0.21
CA MET A 86 11.40 -18.32 -0.91
C MET A 86 12.39 -17.29 -0.37
N PRO A 87 13.68 -17.29 -0.80
CA PRO A 87 14.73 -16.50 -0.16
C PRO A 87 14.45 -15.00 -0.14
N GLU A 88 14.00 -14.42 -1.27
CA GLU A 88 13.67 -12.99 -1.36
C GLU A 88 12.50 -12.61 -0.45
N ARG A 89 11.53 -13.50 -0.31
CA ARG A 89 10.33 -13.25 0.49
C ARG A 89 10.57 -13.44 1.98
N LEU A 90 11.50 -14.31 2.35
CA LEU A 90 11.83 -14.56 3.76
C LEU A 90 12.33 -13.26 4.43
N GLY A 91 13.24 -12.53 3.78
CA GLY A 91 13.72 -11.24 4.29
C GLY A 91 12.58 -10.23 4.49
N THR A 92 11.69 -10.11 3.52
CA THR A 92 10.52 -9.22 3.60
C THR A 92 9.55 -9.66 4.71
N PHE A 93 9.33 -10.95 4.88
CA PHE A 93 8.48 -11.48 5.95
C PHE A 93 9.05 -11.16 7.34
N VAL A 94 10.33 -11.43 7.55
CA VAL A 94 11.02 -11.11 8.82
C VAL A 94 10.94 -9.60 9.12
N GLN A 95 11.17 -8.76 8.13
CA GLN A 95 11.04 -7.31 8.30
C GLN A 95 9.59 -6.90 8.63
N THR A 96 8.60 -7.53 7.99
CA THR A 96 7.18 -7.30 8.28
C THR A 96 6.86 -7.62 9.74
N VAL A 97 7.27 -8.79 10.24
CA VAL A 97 7.07 -9.19 11.63
C VAL A 97 7.72 -8.18 12.59
N ASN A 98 8.96 -7.79 12.31
CA ASN A 98 9.69 -6.80 13.11
C ASN A 98 9.01 -5.44 13.12
N ASN A 99 8.45 -5.00 11.98
CA ASN A 99 7.70 -3.74 11.89
C ASN A 99 6.45 -3.76 12.77
N TYR A 100 5.69 -4.86 12.77
CA TYR A 100 4.51 -5.01 13.65
C TYR A 100 4.90 -5.03 15.13
N ILE A 101 5.99 -5.71 15.49
CA ILE A 101 6.53 -5.69 16.85
C ILE A 101 6.96 -4.26 17.22
N GLY A 102 7.71 -3.59 16.35
CA GLY A 102 8.15 -2.21 16.54
C GLY A 102 6.99 -1.24 16.67
N LEU A 103 5.93 -1.41 15.89
CA LEU A 103 4.73 -0.57 15.95
C LEU A 103 4.06 -0.63 17.35
N LYS A 104 4.07 -1.79 18.01
CA LYS A 104 3.54 -1.93 19.37
C LYS A 104 4.38 -1.17 20.42
N HIS A 105 5.69 -1.17 20.25
CA HIS A 105 6.61 -0.59 21.23
C HIS A 105 6.91 0.90 21.00
N LYS A 106 6.75 1.38 19.76
CA LYS A 106 7.00 2.79 19.43
C LYS A 106 5.94 3.70 20.06
N PRO A 107 6.31 4.79 20.76
CA PRO A 107 5.36 5.75 21.30
C PRO A 107 4.48 6.36 20.19
N ASN A 108 3.19 6.58 20.47
CA ASN A 108 2.25 7.13 19.48
C ASN A 108 2.71 8.48 18.90
N SER A 109 3.31 9.34 19.72
CA SER A 109 3.84 10.64 19.30
C SER A 109 4.96 10.56 18.25
N GLN A 110 5.65 9.42 18.15
CA GLN A 110 6.74 9.18 17.21
C GLN A 110 6.30 8.38 15.97
N LYS A 111 5.12 7.76 16.00
CA LYS A 111 4.60 6.99 14.88
C LYS A 111 4.27 7.90 13.71
N ARG A 112 4.70 7.50 12.52
CA ARG A 112 4.39 8.16 11.25
C ARG A 112 3.27 7.39 10.56
N VAL A 113 2.15 8.07 10.32
CA VAL A 113 0.93 7.47 9.74
C VAL A 113 0.67 8.09 8.38
N ALA A 114 0.58 7.26 7.35
CA ALA A 114 0.13 7.67 6.02
C ALA A 114 -1.29 7.18 5.79
N ILE A 115 -2.18 8.08 5.39
CA ILE A 115 -3.58 7.78 5.12
C ILE A 115 -3.88 8.10 3.67
N TYR A 116 -4.14 7.08 2.86
CA TYR A 116 -4.61 7.23 1.49
C TYR A 116 -6.12 7.35 1.47
N TYR A 117 -6.63 8.47 0.98
CA TYR A 117 -8.06 8.67 0.79
C TYR A 117 -8.41 8.52 -0.70
N TYR A 118 -9.56 7.89 -0.97
CA TYR A 118 -10.02 7.72 -2.33
C TYR A 118 -10.57 9.04 -2.88
N LYS A 119 -10.11 9.39 -4.07
CA LYS A 119 -10.61 10.49 -4.88
C LYS A 119 -10.84 9.94 -6.27
N GLY A 120 -12.10 9.89 -6.70
CA GLY A 120 -12.46 9.36 -8.02
C GLY A 120 -11.72 10.07 -9.14
N PRO A 121 -11.38 9.37 -10.24
CA PRO A 121 -10.75 9.97 -11.40
C PRO A 121 -11.58 11.14 -11.94
N GLY A 122 -10.94 12.30 -12.13
CA GLY A 122 -11.60 13.50 -12.63
C GLY A 122 -12.61 14.16 -11.67
N GLN A 123 -12.75 13.67 -10.45
CA GLN A 123 -13.63 14.26 -9.45
C GLN A 123 -12.87 15.10 -8.44
N ASN A 124 -13.41 16.29 -8.12
CA ASN A 124 -12.90 17.10 -7.02
C ASN A 124 -13.45 16.69 -5.64
N ALA A 125 -14.43 15.77 -5.61
CA ALA A 125 -15.05 15.27 -4.40
C ALA A 125 -14.43 13.94 -3.97
N MET A 126 -14.20 13.79 -2.67
CA MET A 126 -13.92 12.49 -2.07
C MET A 126 -15.23 11.74 -1.94
N THR A 127 -15.32 10.57 -2.57
CA THR A 127 -16.52 9.73 -2.53
C THR A 127 -16.18 8.36 -1.95
N ALA A 128 -17.03 7.91 -1.04
CA ALA A 128 -17.02 6.54 -0.57
C ALA A 128 -18.47 6.13 -0.31
N GLY A 129 -18.89 4.98 -0.83
CA GLY A 129 -20.25 4.49 -0.67
C GLY A 129 -20.63 4.34 0.82
N GLY A 130 -21.68 5.02 1.25
CA GLY A 130 -22.17 4.94 2.62
C GLY A 130 -21.30 5.67 3.67
N MET A 131 -20.34 6.50 3.26
CA MET A 131 -19.45 7.23 4.18
C MET A 131 -19.41 8.72 3.83
N GLU A 132 -19.55 9.58 4.82
CA GLU A 132 -19.19 10.99 4.73
C GLU A 132 -17.68 11.15 4.97
N VAL A 133 -16.91 11.17 3.89
CA VAL A 133 -15.44 11.03 3.94
C VAL A 133 -14.80 12.15 4.75
N GLY A 134 -15.19 13.41 4.54
CA GLY A 134 -14.60 14.56 5.24
C GLY A 134 -14.75 14.49 6.75
N PRO A 135 -15.99 14.44 7.29
CA PRO A 135 -16.23 14.31 8.72
C PRO A 135 -15.64 13.05 9.31
N SER A 136 -15.72 11.91 8.61
CA SER A 136 -15.14 10.63 9.09
C SER A 136 -13.63 10.69 9.21
N LEU A 137 -12.95 11.24 8.19
CA LEU A 137 -11.50 11.42 8.21
C LEU A 137 -11.07 12.41 9.31
N TYR A 138 -11.81 13.49 9.49
CA TYR A 138 -11.56 14.45 10.57
C TYR A 138 -11.69 13.80 11.95
N ASN A 139 -12.75 13.01 12.17
CA ASN A 139 -12.93 12.26 13.42
C ASN A 139 -11.79 11.26 13.68
N LEU A 140 -11.30 10.58 12.63
CA LEU A 140 -10.13 9.71 12.75
C LEU A 140 -8.90 10.51 13.21
N LEU A 141 -8.64 11.69 12.62
CA LEU A 141 -7.51 12.54 12.99
C LEU A 141 -7.63 13.06 14.42
N LEU A 142 -8.84 13.45 14.85
CA LEU A 142 -9.11 13.83 16.23
C LEU A 142 -8.85 12.67 17.20
N ARG A 143 -9.27 11.46 16.83
CA ARG A 143 -9.01 10.28 17.66
C ARG A 143 -7.51 9.98 17.73
N LEU A 144 -6.77 10.07 16.65
CA LEU A 144 -5.32 9.94 16.66
C LEU A 144 -4.67 10.96 17.62
N LYS A 145 -5.15 12.23 17.59
CA LYS A 145 -4.69 13.27 18.52
C LYS A 145 -4.94 12.88 19.98
N GLN A 146 -6.13 12.38 20.29
CA GLN A 146 -6.51 11.94 21.64
C GLN A 146 -5.65 10.77 22.12
N GLU A 147 -5.26 9.88 21.21
CA GLU A 147 -4.37 8.75 21.50
C GLU A 147 -2.88 9.14 21.52
N GLY A 148 -2.56 10.42 21.46
CA GLY A 148 -1.20 10.95 21.61
C GLY A 148 -0.35 10.90 20.35
N TYR A 149 -0.96 10.73 19.17
CA TYR A 149 -0.23 10.90 17.90
C TYR A 149 0.03 12.39 17.63
N ASN A 150 1.16 12.67 16.99
CA ASN A 150 1.47 14.03 16.58
C ASN A 150 0.72 14.40 15.32
N VAL A 151 -0.32 15.22 15.46
CA VAL A 151 -1.13 15.80 14.38
C VAL A 151 -1.04 17.33 14.38
N ALA A 152 0.13 17.89 14.66
CA ALA A 152 0.34 19.33 14.72
C ALA A 152 -0.11 20.03 13.42
N GLY A 153 -0.88 21.13 13.55
CA GLY A 153 -1.41 21.87 12.43
C GLY A 153 -2.73 21.33 11.87
N LEU A 154 -3.36 20.34 12.53
CA LEU A 154 -4.71 19.91 12.18
C LEU A 154 -5.68 21.09 12.36
N PRO A 155 -6.51 21.44 11.35
CA PRO A 155 -7.55 22.46 11.49
C PRO A 155 -8.57 22.14 12.58
N ASP A 156 -9.27 23.18 13.06
CA ASP A 156 -10.25 23.01 14.15
C ASP A 156 -11.62 22.49 13.67
N SER A 157 -11.79 22.29 12.36
CA SER A 157 -13.03 21.76 11.78
C SER A 157 -12.81 20.84 10.59
N ALA A 158 -13.83 20.01 10.28
CA ALA A 158 -13.84 19.16 9.09
C ALA A 158 -13.79 19.99 7.80
N GLU A 159 -14.44 21.16 7.77
CA GLU A 159 -14.41 22.09 6.63
C GLU A 159 -12.98 22.62 6.38
N GLY A 160 -12.26 22.99 7.44
CA GLY A 160 -10.87 23.40 7.37
C GLY A 160 -9.95 22.27 6.84
N LEU A 161 -10.20 21.03 7.25
CA LEU A 161 -9.53 19.86 6.70
C LEU A 161 -9.82 19.70 5.20
N MET A 162 -11.09 19.83 4.80
CA MET A 162 -11.49 19.70 3.39
C MET A 162 -10.84 20.78 2.52
N GLN A 163 -10.78 22.02 3.00
CA GLN A 163 -10.07 23.10 2.31
C GLN A 163 -8.57 22.81 2.15
N ALA A 164 -7.92 22.26 3.18
CA ALA A 164 -6.53 21.85 3.07
C ALA A 164 -6.34 20.73 2.03
N ILE A 165 -7.22 19.73 2.01
CA ILE A 165 -7.19 18.64 1.04
C ILE A 165 -7.44 19.14 -0.39
N GLN A 166 -8.39 20.05 -0.60
CA GLN A 166 -8.64 20.63 -1.93
C GLN A 166 -7.43 21.38 -2.46
N ARG A 167 -6.75 22.14 -1.62
CA ARG A 167 -5.58 22.94 -2.01
C ARG A 167 -4.31 22.11 -2.22
N GLN A 168 -4.06 21.12 -1.37
CA GLN A 168 -2.78 20.39 -1.32
C GLN A 168 -2.87 18.96 -1.86
N GLY A 169 -4.04 18.36 -1.91
CA GLY A 169 -4.29 16.99 -2.36
C GLY A 169 -4.72 16.88 -3.83
N ALA A 170 -4.35 17.84 -4.67
CA ALA A 170 -4.69 17.80 -6.09
C ALA A 170 -3.84 16.78 -6.83
N VAL A 171 -4.47 15.94 -7.67
CA VAL A 171 -3.80 15.02 -8.59
C VAL A 171 -4.23 15.36 -10.00
N PHE A 172 -3.25 15.56 -10.86
CA PHE A 172 -3.46 15.88 -12.26
C PHE A 172 -3.14 14.64 -13.11
N ASN A 173 -4.14 14.13 -13.78
CA ASN A 173 -4.05 13.03 -14.75
C ASN A 173 -4.35 13.47 -16.19
N LEU A 174 -4.58 14.77 -16.36
CA LEU A 174 -4.73 15.47 -17.63
C LEU A 174 -3.86 16.72 -17.63
N TYR A 175 -3.48 17.16 -18.82
CA TYR A 175 -2.66 18.38 -18.96
C TYR A 175 -3.47 19.64 -18.58
N ALA A 176 -3.15 20.22 -17.46
CA ALA A 176 -3.76 21.45 -16.94
C ALA A 176 -2.67 22.36 -16.34
N LYS A 177 -1.82 22.94 -17.20
CA LYS A 177 -0.59 23.65 -16.79
C LYS A 177 -0.85 24.72 -15.73
N GLY A 178 -1.82 25.60 -15.92
CA GLY A 178 -2.09 26.68 -14.97
C GLY A 178 -2.53 26.17 -13.58
N ALA A 179 -3.33 25.10 -13.55
CA ALA A 179 -3.75 24.48 -12.30
C ALA A 179 -2.58 23.74 -11.62
N PHE A 180 -1.69 23.12 -12.39
CA PHE A 180 -0.49 22.50 -11.86
C PHE A 180 0.50 23.52 -11.30
N ASP A 181 0.72 24.64 -12.00
CA ASP A 181 1.58 25.74 -11.53
C ASP A 181 1.05 26.33 -10.20
N ASP A 182 -0.27 26.52 -10.07
CA ASP A 182 -0.89 26.95 -8.83
C ASP A 182 -0.71 25.93 -7.71
N PHE A 183 -0.92 24.64 -8.01
CA PHE A 183 -0.68 23.56 -7.07
C PHE A 183 0.78 23.51 -6.61
N MET A 184 1.74 23.64 -7.51
CA MET A 184 3.18 23.67 -7.15
C MET A 184 3.50 24.84 -6.20
N LYS A 185 2.89 26.00 -6.42
CA LYS A 185 3.08 27.20 -5.58
C LYS A 185 2.41 27.08 -4.22
N ASN A 186 1.16 26.61 -4.19
CA ASN A 186 0.29 26.70 -3.02
C ASN A 186 0.06 25.35 -2.32
N GLY A 187 0.18 24.23 -3.03
CA GLY A 187 -0.07 22.88 -2.52
C GLY A 187 1.08 22.27 -1.73
N LYS A 188 2.30 22.79 -1.88
CA LYS A 188 3.51 22.29 -1.19
C LYS A 188 3.70 20.77 -1.32
N PRO A 189 3.68 20.19 -2.54
CA PRO A 189 3.89 18.75 -2.73
C PRO A 189 5.28 18.31 -2.26
N ALA A 190 5.44 17.03 -2.01
CA ALA A 190 6.76 16.45 -1.91
C ALA A 190 7.35 16.27 -3.30
N LEU A 191 8.62 16.62 -3.47
CA LEU A 191 9.31 16.48 -4.75
C LEU A 191 10.23 15.24 -4.71
N VAL A 192 10.02 14.34 -5.65
CA VAL A 192 10.83 13.13 -5.81
C VAL A 192 11.79 13.36 -6.96
N SER A 193 13.09 13.32 -6.66
CA SER A 193 14.15 13.39 -7.67
C SER A 193 14.29 12.06 -8.42
N LYS A 194 14.89 12.09 -9.63
CA LYS A 194 15.20 10.86 -10.36
C LYS A 194 16.10 9.94 -9.55
N ASN A 195 17.11 10.49 -8.87
CA ASN A 195 18.04 9.69 -8.07
C ASN A 195 17.34 8.98 -6.90
N ASP A 196 16.46 9.67 -6.18
CA ASP A 196 15.69 9.06 -5.11
C ASP A 196 14.76 7.96 -5.65
N TYR A 197 14.03 8.28 -6.73
CA TYR A 197 13.12 7.35 -7.37
C TYR A 197 13.82 6.08 -7.84
N ASP A 198 14.91 6.20 -8.60
CA ASP A 198 15.70 5.07 -9.10
C ASP A 198 16.25 4.21 -7.94
N SER A 199 16.74 4.86 -6.88
CA SER A 199 17.21 4.17 -5.66
C SER A 199 16.08 3.38 -4.98
N TRP A 200 14.87 3.93 -4.92
CA TRP A 200 13.72 3.26 -4.31
C TRP A 200 13.18 2.13 -5.19
N VAL A 201 13.04 2.37 -6.49
CA VAL A 201 12.63 1.36 -7.47
C VAL A 201 13.55 0.16 -7.43
N LYS A 202 14.87 0.37 -7.43
CA LYS A 202 15.87 -0.71 -7.36
C LYS A 202 15.71 -1.61 -6.13
N LYS A 203 15.15 -1.08 -5.03
CA LYS A 203 14.91 -1.85 -3.80
C LYS A 203 13.58 -2.60 -3.78
N THR A 204 12.64 -2.24 -4.66
CA THR A 204 11.23 -2.68 -4.57
C THR A 204 10.73 -3.41 -5.79
N LEU A 205 11.22 -3.08 -6.96
CA LEU A 205 10.78 -3.67 -8.23
C LEU A 205 11.92 -4.44 -8.87
N ARG A 206 11.61 -5.59 -9.45
CA ARG A 206 12.54 -6.29 -10.33
C ARG A 206 12.78 -5.46 -11.59
N PRO A 207 13.99 -5.49 -12.19
CA PRO A 207 14.32 -4.69 -13.37
C PRO A 207 13.34 -4.85 -14.52
N GLU A 208 12.90 -6.08 -14.82
CA GLU A 208 11.94 -6.38 -15.87
C GLU A 208 10.55 -5.74 -15.60
N LYS A 209 10.15 -5.63 -14.34
CA LYS A 209 8.90 -4.95 -13.97
C LYS A 209 9.01 -3.44 -14.12
N TYR A 210 10.15 -2.88 -13.80
CA TYR A 210 10.40 -1.48 -14.06
C TYR A 210 10.39 -1.17 -15.56
N GLN A 211 10.93 -2.06 -16.39
CA GLN A 211 10.85 -1.92 -17.86
C GLN A 211 9.40 -1.96 -18.36
N GLU A 212 8.50 -2.74 -17.77
CA GLU A 212 7.07 -2.70 -18.10
C GLU A 212 6.48 -1.30 -17.81
N VAL A 213 6.87 -0.70 -16.66
CA VAL A 213 6.44 0.67 -16.30
C VAL A 213 6.93 1.69 -17.33
N VAL A 214 8.22 1.66 -17.69
CA VAL A 214 8.82 2.56 -18.68
C VAL A 214 8.16 2.38 -20.04
N LYS A 215 7.92 1.15 -20.47
CA LYS A 215 7.25 0.85 -21.74
C LYS A 215 5.83 1.42 -21.79
N ALA A 216 5.08 1.36 -20.69
CA ALA A 216 3.70 1.82 -20.62
C ALA A 216 3.58 3.34 -20.43
N ASN A 217 4.54 3.96 -19.73
CA ASN A 217 4.41 5.32 -19.21
C ASN A 217 5.54 6.28 -19.63
N GLY A 218 6.51 5.80 -20.41
CA GLY A 218 7.73 6.57 -20.73
C GLY A 218 8.74 6.57 -19.59
N GLU A 219 9.83 7.29 -19.79
CA GLU A 219 10.86 7.48 -18.77
C GLU A 219 10.36 8.35 -17.60
N PHE A 220 10.96 8.17 -16.41
CA PHE A 220 10.68 9.04 -15.27
C PHE A 220 11.00 10.52 -15.61
N PRO A 221 10.15 11.47 -15.20
CA PRO A 221 9.00 11.36 -14.29
C PRO A 221 7.67 10.99 -14.96
N GLY A 222 7.65 10.71 -16.26
CA GLY A 222 6.45 10.50 -17.03
C GLY A 222 5.74 11.82 -17.40
N GLU A 223 4.47 11.72 -17.78
CA GLU A 223 3.71 12.84 -18.34
C GLU A 223 3.05 13.71 -17.26
N PHE A 224 2.57 13.08 -16.16
CA PHE A 224 1.75 13.76 -15.15
C PHE A 224 2.54 14.07 -13.88
N MET A 225 2.19 15.16 -13.22
CA MET A 225 2.81 15.64 -11.98
C MET A 225 4.33 15.90 -12.13
N ALA A 226 4.81 16.04 -13.37
CA ALA A 226 6.20 16.31 -13.71
C ALA A 226 6.51 17.80 -13.60
N THR A 227 7.60 18.14 -12.91
CA THR A 227 8.10 19.51 -12.84
C THR A 227 9.02 19.83 -14.02
N PRO A 228 9.20 21.10 -14.39
CA PRO A 228 10.11 21.49 -15.48
C PRO A 228 11.56 21.06 -15.27
N ASP A 229 12.00 20.89 -14.03
CA ASP A 229 13.33 20.40 -13.65
C ASP A 229 13.42 18.88 -13.52
N GLY A 230 12.43 18.14 -14.03
CA GLY A 230 12.45 16.67 -14.14
C GLY A 230 12.20 15.92 -12.84
N LYS A 231 11.61 16.56 -11.83
CA LYS A 231 11.12 15.88 -10.62
C LYS A 231 9.66 15.50 -10.75
N LEU A 232 9.21 14.61 -9.87
CA LEU A 232 7.81 14.22 -9.77
C LEU A 232 7.22 14.78 -8.46
N ALA A 233 6.08 15.48 -8.58
CA ALA A 233 5.35 16.02 -7.44
C ALA A 233 4.41 14.98 -6.85
N VAL A 234 4.53 14.71 -5.55
CA VAL A 234 3.63 13.86 -4.78
C VAL A 234 2.72 14.75 -3.94
N ALA A 235 1.43 14.76 -4.28
CA ALA A 235 0.42 15.51 -3.55
C ALA A 235 0.25 14.95 -2.14
N ARG A 236 0.24 15.82 -1.15
CA ARG A 236 0.07 15.44 0.26
C ARG A 236 -0.44 16.58 1.11
N VAL A 237 -1.15 16.24 2.17
CA VAL A 237 -1.50 17.14 3.28
C VAL A 237 -0.88 16.57 4.55
N GLN A 238 -0.05 17.31 5.24
CA GLN A 238 0.68 16.79 6.40
C GLN A 238 0.36 17.56 7.67
N PHE A 239 0.03 16.81 8.72
CA PHE A 239 -0.18 17.31 10.08
C PHE A 239 0.78 16.58 11.01
N GLY A 240 1.85 17.25 11.43
CA GLY A 240 2.88 16.62 12.24
C GLY A 240 3.44 15.33 11.63
N ASN A 241 3.19 14.20 12.29
CA ASN A 241 3.60 12.85 11.86
C ASN A 241 2.50 12.08 11.12
N VAL A 242 1.39 12.73 10.77
CA VAL A 242 0.33 12.13 9.96
C VAL A 242 0.27 12.82 8.60
N VAL A 243 0.25 12.05 7.53
CA VAL A 243 0.15 12.54 6.17
C VAL A 243 -1.07 11.93 5.47
N LEU A 244 -1.84 12.78 4.80
CA LEU A 244 -2.94 12.38 3.93
C LEU A 244 -2.48 12.45 2.49
N LEU A 245 -2.75 11.40 1.72
CA LEU A 245 -2.41 11.33 0.30
C LEU A 245 -3.65 10.95 -0.51
N PRO A 246 -3.90 11.62 -1.63
CA PRO A 246 -4.92 11.15 -2.57
C PRO A 246 -4.47 9.84 -3.20
N GLN A 247 -5.40 8.90 -3.37
CA GLN A 247 -5.14 7.70 -4.14
C GLN A 247 -4.96 8.07 -5.61
N ASN A 248 -3.77 7.85 -6.15
CA ASN A 248 -3.50 8.07 -7.56
C ASN A 248 -4.19 7.01 -8.42
N ALA A 249 -4.54 7.36 -9.65
CA ALA A 249 -5.05 6.40 -10.63
C ALA A 249 -3.98 5.36 -10.97
N ALA A 250 -4.38 4.08 -11.03
CA ALA A 250 -3.50 2.97 -11.38
C ALA A 250 -3.33 2.80 -12.91
N GLY A 251 -4.09 3.53 -13.72
CA GLY A 251 -4.06 3.48 -15.19
C GLY A 251 -4.18 4.85 -15.84
N LYS A 252 -4.15 4.87 -17.18
CA LYS A 252 -4.29 6.06 -18.03
C LYS A 252 -5.56 5.98 -18.87
N GLY A 253 -6.07 7.12 -19.31
CA GLY A 253 -7.14 7.24 -20.31
C GLY A 253 -8.42 7.87 -19.78
N ASP A 254 -9.42 7.96 -20.66
CA ASP A 254 -10.70 8.63 -20.38
C ASP A 254 -11.74 7.71 -19.73
N ASN A 255 -11.49 6.40 -19.71
CA ASN A 255 -12.39 5.44 -19.11
C ASN A 255 -12.01 5.21 -17.62
N ALA A 256 -12.73 5.89 -16.75
CA ALA A 256 -12.53 5.79 -15.30
C ALA A 256 -12.61 4.36 -14.77
N PHE A 257 -13.44 3.51 -15.38
CA PHE A 257 -13.58 2.11 -15.00
C PHE A 257 -12.31 1.29 -15.33
N GLN A 258 -11.73 1.46 -16.52
CA GLN A 258 -10.48 0.81 -16.90
C GLN A 258 -9.29 1.31 -16.07
N ILE A 259 -9.30 2.60 -15.69
CA ILE A 259 -8.27 3.18 -14.81
C ILE A 259 -8.30 2.53 -13.42
N VAL A 260 -9.47 2.16 -12.94
CA VAL A 260 -9.67 1.63 -11.59
C VAL A 260 -9.66 0.09 -11.57
N HIS A 261 -10.32 -0.57 -12.54
CA HIS A 261 -10.58 -2.02 -12.52
C HIS A 261 -9.64 -2.88 -13.39
N GLY A 262 -8.51 -2.34 -13.76
CA GLY A 262 -7.46 -3.14 -14.34
C GLY A 262 -7.42 -3.10 -15.86
N THR A 263 -6.32 -2.59 -16.29
CA THR A 263 -5.69 -2.95 -17.56
C THR A 263 -4.49 -3.82 -17.21
N ASP A 264 -4.05 -4.68 -18.12
CA ASP A 264 -2.77 -5.39 -17.97
C ASP A 264 -1.56 -4.44 -18.03
N ALA A 265 -1.81 -3.13 -18.08
CA ALA A 265 -0.78 -2.10 -18.15
C ALA A 265 -0.18 -1.82 -16.78
N ALA A 266 1.13 -1.65 -16.74
CA ALA A 266 1.84 -1.24 -15.53
C ALA A 266 1.39 0.15 -15.07
N PRO A 267 1.27 0.38 -13.74
CA PRO A 267 0.82 1.64 -13.18
C PRO A 267 1.78 2.79 -13.53
N PRO A 268 1.29 4.04 -13.60
CA PRO A 268 2.13 5.19 -13.92
C PRO A 268 3.11 5.54 -12.79
N HIS A 269 4.16 6.30 -13.14
CA HIS A 269 5.15 6.76 -12.17
C HIS A 269 4.56 7.51 -10.99
N THR A 270 3.47 8.26 -11.18
CA THR A 270 2.76 8.97 -10.10
C THR A 270 2.20 8.03 -9.05
N TYR A 271 1.65 6.88 -9.46
CA TYR A 271 1.16 5.84 -8.56
C TYR A 271 2.31 5.23 -7.74
N ILE A 272 3.35 4.78 -8.45
CA ILE A 272 4.52 4.13 -7.83
C ILE A 272 5.25 5.12 -6.91
N ALA A 273 5.51 6.34 -7.37
CA ALA A 273 6.24 7.35 -6.58
C ALA A 273 5.51 7.73 -5.30
N SER A 274 4.18 7.77 -5.30
CA SER A 274 3.40 8.05 -4.10
C SER A 274 3.68 7.01 -3.00
N TYR A 275 3.61 5.72 -3.33
CA TYR A 275 3.89 4.65 -2.37
C TYR A 275 5.37 4.58 -1.97
N LEU A 276 6.29 4.76 -2.91
CA LEU A 276 7.72 4.78 -2.62
C LEU A 276 8.09 5.97 -1.73
N TRP A 277 7.52 7.14 -1.99
CA TRP A 277 7.71 8.29 -1.11
C TRP A 277 7.15 8.05 0.29
N THR A 278 5.98 7.43 0.40
CA THR A 278 5.40 7.06 1.70
C THR A 278 6.35 6.14 2.48
N GLN A 279 6.92 5.15 1.81
CA GLN A 279 7.81 4.16 2.43
C GLN A 279 9.19 4.73 2.74
N TYR A 280 9.84 5.39 1.78
CA TYR A 280 11.24 5.78 1.89
C TYR A 280 11.45 7.26 2.19
N GLY A 281 10.62 8.13 1.66
CA GLY A 281 10.67 9.58 1.89
C GLY A 281 10.06 9.97 3.22
N PHE A 282 8.77 9.69 3.41
CA PHE A 282 8.07 9.95 4.66
C PHE A 282 8.42 8.93 5.76
N LYS A 283 8.81 7.70 5.39
CA LYS A 283 9.13 6.59 6.31
C LYS A 283 7.96 6.25 7.23
N ALA A 284 6.81 6.00 6.64
CA ALA A 284 5.60 5.64 7.38
C ALA A 284 5.79 4.33 8.17
N ASP A 285 5.35 4.33 9.42
CA ASP A 285 5.22 3.11 10.24
C ASP A 285 3.92 2.36 9.92
N VAL A 286 2.89 3.11 9.50
CA VAL A 286 1.55 2.60 9.18
C VAL A 286 1.06 3.26 7.91
N LEU A 287 0.45 2.46 7.03
CA LEU A 287 -0.30 2.91 5.88
C LEU A 287 -1.76 2.47 6.05
N ILE A 288 -2.69 3.40 5.93
CA ILE A 288 -4.13 3.19 6.00
C ILE A 288 -4.75 3.57 4.67
N HIS A 289 -5.51 2.67 4.05
CA HIS A 289 -6.44 3.01 2.98
C HIS A 289 -7.77 3.40 3.61
N PHE A 290 -8.21 4.64 3.35
CA PHE A 290 -9.40 5.22 3.95
C PHE A 290 -10.48 5.44 2.87
N GLY A 291 -11.52 4.63 2.93
CA GLY A 291 -12.62 4.62 1.97
C GLY A 291 -13.48 3.38 2.12
N THR A 292 -14.41 3.15 1.20
CA THR A 292 -15.27 1.96 1.19
C THR A 292 -14.46 0.70 0.84
N HIS A 293 -13.50 0.83 -0.09
CA HIS A 293 -12.64 -0.25 -0.56
C HIS A 293 -11.19 0.20 -0.56
N GLY A 294 -10.26 -0.76 -0.54
CA GLY A 294 -8.86 -0.53 -0.91
C GLY A 294 -8.72 -0.34 -2.43
N SER A 295 -7.49 -0.18 -2.89
CA SER A 295 -7.19 -0.03 -4.32
C SER A 295 -6.10 -0.98 -4.82
N LEU A 296 -5.59 -1.85 -3.96
CA LEU A 296 -4.56 -2.82 -4.34
C LEU A 296 -5.09 -3.87 -5.32
N GLU A 297 -6.37 -4.23 -5.22
CA GLU A 297 -7.05 -5.15 -6.13
C GLU A 297 -7.19 -4.60 -7.57
N PHE A 298 -6.97 -3.32 -7.75
CA PHE A 298 -7.04 -2.67 -9.07
C PHE A 298 -5.70 -2.70 -9.82
N THR A 299 -4.64 -3.19 -9.19
CA THR A 299 -3.38 -3.41 -9.88
C THR A 299 -3.43 -4.71 -10.69
N PRO A 300 -2.73 -4.78 -11.83
CA PRO A 300 -2.78 -5.95 -12.70
C PRO A 300 -2.19 -7.20 -12.03
N LYS A 301 -2.62 -8.36 -12.51
CA LYS A 301 -2.17 -9.72 -12.16
C LYS A 301 -2.75 -10.26 -10.85
N LYS A 302 -1.93 -10.82 -9.95
CA LYS A 302 -2.41 -11.54 -8.77
C LYS A 302 -3.14 -10.63 -7.79
N GLN A 303 -4.29 -11.08 -7.31
CA GLN A 303 -5.04 -10.45 -6.22
C GLN A 303 -4.79 -11.12 -4.87
N VAL A 304 -4.37 -12.37 -4.87
CA VAL A 304 -4.12 -13.19 -3.67
C VAL A 304 -2.79 -13.91 -3.82
N ALA A 305 -2.13 -14.18 -2.72
CA ALA A 305 -0.80 -14.81 -2.69
C ALA A 305 0.17 -14.07 -3.61
N LEU A 306 0.30 -12.77 -3.37
CA LEU A 306 1.06 -11.84 -4.20
C LEU A 306 2.52 -12.25 -4.34
N SER A 307 3.05 -12.14 -5.56
CA SER A 307 4.47 -12.28 -5.87
C SER A 307 5.13 -10.91 -6.04
N ASN A 308 6.44 -10.90 -6.21
CA ASN A 308 7.20 -9.70 -6.53
C ASN A 308 7.11 -9.32 -8.03
N LEU A 309 6.32 -10.07 -8.79
CA LEU A 309 6.13 -9.87 -10.24
C LEU A 309 4.91 -9.02 -10.52
#